data_09d62af5939a0b3d226e1a903f3a3498
#
_entry.id   09d62af5939a0b3d226e1a903f3a3498
#
_cell.length_a   1.000
_cell.length_b   1.000
_cell.length_c   1.000
_cell.angle_alpha   90.00
_cell.angle_beta   90.00
_cell.angle_gamma   90.00
#
_symmetry.space_group_name_H-M   'P 1'
#
loop_
_entity.id
_entity.type
_entity.pdbx_description
1 polymer ?
#
loop_
_entity_poly.entity_id
_entity_poly.type
_entity_poly.pdbx_seq_one_letter_code
_entity_poly.pdbx_strand_id
1 'polypeptide(L)'
;MSQVSDTDKKFMMQALKLASCGLYTSYPNPAVGCVIVRDGKIIGRGYHHKAGCPHAEIMALQDASFDVEGATVYVTLEPCSHYGRTPPCALKLKELKVKRVVAAADDPNPKVNGKGFKILRDAGIEVTQHVLEKEALFQNRAFMKSITGPIPYVSVKVGMSLDGKTALKDGSSKWITGSESRQKVQDIRAKSDCIITGVNTVIADDPLMSVRYDELKEKYYKKIDKEYLRQPLKVILDTNSSLNITKYRIFKEGKVLLVHGTTDSELLGTEKVVNEHVTRIFMPLRHDLIDLEYLLKYLGELKIRRVMVEAGSILTTAFINSGFCDELYLFMSGKVLGKDGRNAFNLDNALSLDKCQEFTLYKTKKYGSDVLLHYLSGGN
;
A
#
# COMPACT_ATOMS: atom_id res chain seq x y z
N MET A 1 -3.39 -2.24 -34.12
CA MET A 1 -2.68 -2.12 -32.82
C MET A 1 -1.20 -2.18 -33.12
N SER A 2 -0.42 -1.14 -32.78
CA SER A 2 1.04 -1.16 -32.99
C SER A 2 1.64 -2.25 -32.08
N GLN A 3 2.52 -3.07 -32.65
CA GLN A 3 3.14 -4.18 -31.94
C GLN A 3 4.06 -3.62 -30.83
N VAL A 4 3.89 -4.07 -29.59
CA VAL A 4 4.72 -3.65 -28.45
C VAL A 4 6.16 -4.10 -28.67
N SER A 5 7.10 -3.16 -28.76
CA SER A 5 8.52 -3.45 -28.98
C SER A 5 9.28 -3.70 -27.68
N ASP A 6 10.43 -4.36 -27.75
CA ASP A 6 11.32 -4.51 -26.58
C ASP A 6 11.88 -3.16 -26.09
N THR A 7 11.99 -2.20 -26.99
CA THR A 7 12.32 -0.80 -26.67
C THR A 7 11.24 -0.17 -25.80
N ASP A 8 9.96 -0.39 -26.12
CA ASP A 8 8.84 0.11 -25.31
C ASP A 8 8.88 -0.49 -23.89
N LYS A 9 9.10 -1.81 -23.80
CA LYS A 9 9.24 -2.47 -22.49
C LYS A 9 10.41 -1.93 -21.68
N LYS A 10 11.56 -1.66 -22.33
CA LYS A 10 12.74 -1.09 -21.67
C LYS A 10 12.46 0.28 -21.05
N PHE A 11 11.84 1.19 -21.80
CA PHE A 11 11.53 2.54 -21.29
C PHE A 11 10.37 2.53 -20.30
N MET A 12 9.34 1.70 -20.51
CA MET A 12 8.28 1.53 -19.55
C MET A 12 8.79 0.97 -18.21
N MET A 13 9.75 0.05 -18.23
CA MET A 13 10.41 -0.43 -17.00
C MET A 13 11.13 0.71 -16.25
N GLN A 14 11.69 1.69 -16.96
CA GLN A 14 12.28 2.88 -16.31
C GLN A 14 11.19 3.75 -15.66
N ALA A 15 10.05 3.95 -16.36
CA ALA A 15 8.90 4.66 -15.80
C ALA A 15 8.36 3.96 -14.53
N LEU A 16 8.20 2.63 -14.55
CA LEU A 16 7.80 1.83 -13.39
C LEU A 16 8.78 1.94 -12.21
N LYS A 17 10.08 1.99 -12.49
CA LYS A 17 11.10 2.23 -11.44
C LYS A 17 10.96 3.61 -10.80
N LEU A 18 10.63 4.63 -11.57
CA LEU A 18 10.36 5.98 -11.05
C LEU A 18 9.04 5.97 -10.24
N ALA A 19 7.98 5.37 -10.77
CA ALA A 19 6.71 5.22 -10.06
C ALA A 19 6.87 4.57 -8.68
N SER A 20 7.83 3.63 -8.52
CA SER A 20 8.06 2.96 -7.23
C SER A 20 8.45 3.92 -6.09
N CYS A 21 9.00 5.10 -6.40
CA CYS A 21 9.27 6.14 -5.41
C CYS A 21 7.98 6.72 -4.83
N GLY A 22 6.96 6.91 -5.67
CA GLY A 22 5.65 7.42 -5.26
C GLY A 22 4.90 6.52 -4.28
N LEU A 23 5.22 5.22 -4.21
CA LEU A 23 4.60 4.30 -3.23
C LEU A 23 4.78 4.72 -1.78
N TYR A 24 5.76 5.57 -1.48
CA TYR A 24 6.04 6.06 -0.13
C TYR A 24 5.34 7.39 0.18
N THR A 25 4.92 8.13 -0.85
CA THR A 25 4.59 9.55 -0.69
C THR A 25 3.32 10.00 -1.38
N SER A 26 2.91 9.37 -2.50
CA SER A 26 1.83 9.85 -3.37
C SER A 26 0.42 9.73 -2.80
N TYR A 27 0.23 8.96 -1.72
CA TYR A 27 -1.09 8.76 -1.10
C TYR A 27 -1.89 10.08 -0.96
N PRO A 28 -3.20 10.07 -1.24
CA PRO A 28 -4.07 8.97 -1.71
C PRO A 28 -4.05 8.73 -3.22
N ASN A 29 -3.17 9.41 -3.97
CA ASN A 29 -3.03 9.29 -5.42
C ASN A 29 -2.26 8.03 -5.82
N PRO A 30 -2.41 7.54 -7.06
CA PRO A 30 -1.60 6.43 -7.56
C PRO A 30 -0.12 6.83 -7.67
N ALA A 31 0.75 5.84 -7.55
CA ALA A 31 2.17 5.99 -7.84
C ALA A 31 2.37 5.93 -9.36
N VAL A 32 2.65 7.07 -9.97
CA VAL A 32 2.85 7.21 -11.42
C VAL A 32 4.27 7.65 -11.71
N GLY A 33 4.86 7.09 -12.76
CA GLY A 33 6.16 7.48 -13.29
C GLY A 33 6.08 7.75 -14.79
N CYS A 34 6.90 8.68 -15.25
CA CYS A 34 6.97 9.09 -16.65
C CYS A 34 8.41 9.21 -17.12
N VAL A 35 8.65 8.76 -18.36
CA VAL A 35 9.93 8.91 -19.08
C VAL A 35 9.64 9.45 -20.47
N ILE A 36 10.36 10.48 -20.89
CA ILE A 36 10.25 11.09 -22.21
C ILE A 36 11.49 10.75 -23.01
N VAL A 37 11.30 10.26 -24.23
CA VAL A 37 12.38 9.75 -25.10
C VAL A 37 12.31 10.43 -26.46
N ARG A 38 13.45 10.92 -26.94
CA ARG A 38 13.66 11.41 -28.31
C ARG A 38 14.95 10.82 -28.85
N ASP A 39 14.91 10.30 -30.06
CA ASP A 39 16.05 9.65 -30.78
C ASP A 39 16.74 8.55 -29.94
N GLY A 40 15.93 7.73 -29.24
CA GLY A 40 16.40 6.63 -28.42
C GLY A 40 17.05 7.06 -27.09
N LYS A 41 17.10 8.36 -26.79
CA LYS A 41 17.66 8.91 -25.55
C LYS A 41 16.56 9.45 -24.64
N ILE A 42 16.71 9.21 -23.33
CA ILE A 42 15.81 9.80 -22.34
C ILE A 42 16.19 11.26 -22.16
N ILE A 43 15.22 12.15 -22.41
CA ILE A 43 15.35 13.60 -22.27
C ILE A 43 14.60 14.16 -21.07
N GLY A 44 13.68 13.38 -20.46
CA GLY A 44 12.95 13.78 -19.26
C GLY A 44 12.52 12.58 -18.42
N ARG A 45 12.50 12.75 -17.09
CA ARG A 45 12.09 11.77 -16.08
C ARG A 45 11.25 12.46 -15.02
N GLY A 46 10.20 11.79 -14.59
CA GLY A 46 9.36 12.29 -13.51
C GLY A 46 8.60 11.17 -12.80
N TYR A 47 8.22 11.42 -11.57
CA TYR A 47 7.23 10.61 -10.87
C TYR A 47 6.32 11.54 -10.04
N HIS A 48 5.12 11.09 -9.72
CA HIS A 48 4.21 11.84 -8.87
C HIS A 48 4.68 11.79 -7.42
N HIS A 49 5.16 12.92 -6.90
CA HIS A 49 5.78 12.99 -5.57
C HIS A 49 4.76 12.89 -4.45
N LYS A 50 3.70 13.70 -4.50
CA LYS A 50 2.72 13.84 -3.41
C LYS A 50 1.41 14.39 -3.94
N ALA A 51 0.30 14.06 -3.30
CA ALA A 51 -1.00 14.65 -3.60
C ALA A 51 -0.95 16.18 -3.49
N GLY A 52 -1.33 16.86 -4.59
CA GLY A 52 -1.23 18.31 -4.73
C GLY A 52 0.02 18.81 -5.45
N CYS A 53 1.05 17.98 -5.61
CA CYS A 53 2.20 18.26 -6.47
C CYS A 53 1.89 17.94 -7.94
N PRO A 54 2.72 18.38 -8.90
CA PRO A 54 2.60 18.05 -10.31
C PRO A 54 2.57 16.53 -10.55
N HIS A 55 1.82 16.11 -11.57
CA HIS A 55 1.79 14.72 -12.00
C HIS A 55 3.12 14.29 -12.64
N ALA A 56 3.34 12.99 -12.78
CA ALA A 56 4.59 12.43 -13.30
C ALA A 56 4.95 12.96 -14.69
N GLU A 57 3.94 13.15 -15.54
CA GLU A 57 4.11 13.72 -16.89
C GLU A 57 4.65 15.15 -16.82
N ILE A 58 4.07 15.99 -15.96
CA ILE A 58 4.50 17.39 -15.79
C ILE A 58 5.92 17.43 -15.21
N MET A 59 6.25 16.57 -14.25
CA MET A 59 7.61 16.45 -13.71
C MET A 59 8.62 16.07 -14.80
N ALA A 60 8.26 15.11 -15.67
CA ALA A 60 9.11 14.69 -16.78
C ALA A 60 9.24 15.78 -17.85
N LEU A 61 8.18 16.56 -18.11
CA LEU A 61 8.21 17.71 -19.01
C LEU A 61 9.12 18.81 -18.46
N GLN A 62 9.08 19.09 -17.17
CA GLN A 62 9.98 20.05 -16.50
C GLN A 62 11.44 19.62 -16.59
N ASP A 63 11.74 18.33 -16.37
CA ASP A 63 13.09 17.77 -16.49
C ASP A 63 13.62 17.88 -17.94
N ALA A 64 12.73 17.80 -18.94
CA ALA A 64 13.03 18.04 -20.36
C ALA A 64 12.96 19.54 -20.76
N SER A 65 12.86 20.48 -19.83
CA SER A 65 12.69 21.91 -20.10
C SER A 65 11.55 22.22 -21.07
N PHE A 66 10.50 21.36 -21.09
CA PHE A 66 9.35 21.40 -22.02
C PHE A 66 9.71 21.29 -23.52
N ASP A 67 10.95 20.97 -23.86
CA ASP A 67 11.39 20.71 -25.24
C ASP A 67 11.16 19.23 -25.60
N VAL A 68 9.93 18.89 -25.99
CA VAL A 68 9.49 17.50 -26.21
C VAL A 68 8.75 17.28 -27.53
N GLU A 69 8.75 18.24 -28.43
CA GLU A 69 8.12 18.08 -29.76
C GLU A 69 8.69 16.86 -30.48
N GLY A 70 7.82 16.02 -31.04
CA GLY A 70 8.19 14.80 -31.71
C GLY A 70 8.67 13.64 -30.81
N ALA A 71 8.74 13.83 -29.49
CA ALA A 71 9.17 12.79 -28.54
C ALA A 71 8.09 11.72 -28.29
N THR A 72 8.53 10.58 -27.75
CA THR A 72 7.66 9.52 -27.20
C THR A 72 7.63 9.62 -25.67
N VAL A 73 6.42 9.62 -25.11
CA VAL A 73 6.17 9.68 -23.66
C VAL A 73 5.75 8.31 -23.16
N TYR A 74 6.47 7.76 -22.20
CA TYR A 74 6.16 6.51 -21.50
C TYR A 74 5.61 6.84 -20.13
N VAL A 75 4.40 6.44 -19.82
CA VAL A 75 3.71 6.72 -18.54
C VAL A 75 3.06 5.47 -17.99
N THR A 76 3.15 5.25 -16.67
CA THR A 76 2.71 4.01 -16.05
C THR A 76 1.20 3.90 -15.84
N LEU A 77 0.45 5.00 -16.05
CA LEU A 77 -1.00 5.06 -15.95
C LEU A 77 -1.53 6.02 -17.01
N GLU A 78 -2.77 5.86 -17.46
CA GLU A 78 -3.42 6.75 -18.41
C GLU A 78 -3.26 8.23 -18.01
N PRO A 79 -2.82 9.13 -18.92
CA PRO A 79 -2.76 10.58 -18.65
C PRO A 79 -4.14 11.15 -18.32
N CYS A 80 -4.23 11.90 -17.25
CA CYS A 80 -5.51 12.45 -16.78
C CYS A 80 -6.16 13.39 -17.82
N SER A 81 -7.52 13.34 -17.84
CA SER A 81 -8.38 14.07 -18.80
C SER A 81 -9.23 15.16 -18.17
N HIS A 82 -9.25 15.26 -16.85
CA HIS A 82 -10.11 16.19 -16.11
C HIS A 82 -9.29 17.31 -15.46
N TYR A 83 -9.90 18.46 -15.34
CA TYR A 83 -9.36 19.58 -14.57
C TYR A 83 -9.43 19.24 -13.07
N GLY A 84 -8.27 19.20 -12.44
CA GLY A 84 -8.12 19.12 -11.01
C GLY A 84 -7.58 20.44 -10.46
N ARG A 85 -6.52 20.37 -9.64
CA ARG A 85 -5.75 21.56 -9.23
C ARG A 85 -4.87 22.08 -10.36
N THR A 86 -4.60 21.26 -11.36
CA THR A 86 -3.81 21.57 -12.57
C THR A 86 -4.58 21.16 -13.82
N PRO A 87 -4.25 21.73 -15.01
CA PRO A 87 -4.81 21.28 -16.27
C PRO A 87 -4.51 19.80 -16.53
N PRO A 88 -5.34 19.10 -17.33
CA PRO A 88 -5.14 17.70 -17.67
C PRO A 88 -3.81 17.43 -18.36
N CYS A 89 -3.11 16.37 -17.96
CA CYS A 89 -1.84 15.99 -18.58
C CYS A 89 -1.99 15.68 -20.08
N ALA A 90 -3.10 15.04 -20.47
CA ALA A 90 -3.38 14.75 -21.90
C ALA A 90 -3.44 16.03 -22.75
N LEU A 91 -4.01 17.11 -22.24
CA LEU A 91 -4.04 18.40 -22.94
C LEU A 91 -2.64 19.03 -23.03
N LYS A 92 -1.83 18.91 -21.98
CA LYS A 92 -0.46 19.45 -21.99
C LYS A 92 0.44 18.71 -22.97
N LEU A 93 0.32 17.40 -23.05
CA LEU A 93 1.04 16.58 -24.03
C LEU A 93 0.63 16.93 -25.49
N LYS A 94 -0.67 17.16 -25.72
CA LYS A 94 -1.19 17.66 -27.00
C LYS A 94 -0.60 19.03 -27.36
N GLU A 95 -0.61 19.99 -26.44
CA GLU A 95 -0.07 21.35 -26.63
C GLU A 95 1.41 21.31 -27.06
N LEU A 96 2.19 20.41 -26.43
CA LEU A 96 3.62 20.26 -26.70
C LEU A 96 3.92 19.34 -27.87
N LYS A 97 2.92 18.91 -28.65
CA LYS A 97 3.03 18.15 -29.90
C LYS A 97 3.94 16.91 -29.78
N VAL A 98 3.78 16.14 -28.70
CA VAL A 98 4.48 14.87 -28.60
C VAL A 98 4.02 13.93 -29.73
N LYS A 99 4.92 13.11 -30.26
CA LYS A 99 4.61 12.21 -31.36
C LYS A 99 3.79 10.99 -30.92
N ARG A 100 4.13 10.44 -29.77
CA ARG A 100 3.56 9.17 -29.28
C ARG A 100 3.46 9.13 -27.78
N VAL A 101 2.39 8.52 -27.26
CA VAL A 101 2.22 8.18 -25.84
C VAL A 101 2.09 6.67 -25.69
N VAL A 102 2.92 6.10 -24.82
CA VAL A 102 2.92 4.68 -24.47
C VAL A 102 2.50 4.57 -22.99
N ALA A 103 1.38 3.93 -22.71
CA ALA A 103 0.86 3.76 -21.37
C ALA A 103 0.93 2.29 -20.92
N ALA A 104 1.19 2.09 -19.62
CA ALA A 104 1.21 0.74 -19.07
C ALA A 104 -0.20 0.24 -18.74
N ALA A 105 -1.03 1.04 -18.08
CA ALA A 105 -2.38 0.66 -17.68
C ALA A 105 -3.38 1.79 -17.90
N ASP A 106 -4.63 1.40 -18.05
CA ASP A 106 -5.77 2.33 -18.06
C ASP A 106 -6.07 2.79 -16.62
N ASP A 107 -6.62 4.01 -16.48
CA ASP A 107 -7.08 4.49 -15.18
C ASP A 107 -8.53 4.03 -14.95
N PRO A 108 -8.83 3.20 -13.93
CA PRO A 108 -10.18 2.73 -13.64
C PRO A 108 -11.11 3.83 -13.10
N ASN A 109 -10.59 5.01 -12.81
CA ASN A 109 -11.37 6.13 -12.33
C ASN A 109 -12.40 6.57 -13.38
N PRO A 110 -13.72 6.56 -13.10
CA PRO A 110 -14.76 6.95 -14.07
C PRO A 110 -14.58 8.36 -14.65
N LYS A 111 -13.84 9.24 -13.97
CA LYS A 111 -13.51 10.58 -14.47
C LYS A 111 -12.47 10.57 -15.58
N VAL A 112 -11.64 9.54 -15.66
CA VAL A 112 -10.56 9.36 -16.65
C VAL A 112 -10.96 8.30 -17.67
N ASN A 113 -10.90 7.06 -17.35
CA ASN A 113 -11.37 5.86 -18.07
C ASN A 113 -11.43 6.00 -19.62
N GLY A 114 -10.29 6.05 -20.26
CA GLY A 114 -10.14 6.15 -21.72
C GLY A 114 -10.24 7.56 -22.31
N LYS A 115 -10.67 8.56 -21.54
CA LYS A 115 -10.85 9.95 -22.03
C LYS A 115 -9.51 10.64 -22.32
N GLY A 116 -8.47 10.33 -21.53
CA GLY A 116 -7.12 10.84 -21.76
C GLY A 116 -6.56 10.34 -23.09
N PHE A 117 -6.71 9.06 -23.37
CA PHE A 117 -6.32 8.48 -24.65
C PHE A 117 -7.12 9.02 -25.82
N LYS A 118 -8.42 9.28 -25.63
CA LYS A 118 -9.26 9.90 -26.66
C LYS A 118 -8.76 11.28 -27.03
N ILE A 119 -8.44 12.14 -26.05
CA ILE A 119 -7.88 13.49 -26.29
C ILE A 119 -6.61 13.42 -27.14
N LEU A 120 -5.72 12.46 -26.84
CA LEU A 120 -4.46 12.29 -27.56
C LEU A 120 -4.66 11.80 -28.99
N ARG A 121 -5.53 10.78 -29.20
CA ARG A 121 -5.84 10.25 -30.55
C ARG A 121 -6.54 11.29 -31.43
N ASP A 122 -7.49 12.04 -30.87
CA ASP A 122 -8.21 13.12 -31.57
C ASP A 122 -7.24 14.25 -32.02
N ALA A 123 -6.09 14.35 -31.37
CA ALA A 123 -5.01 15.29 -31.73
C ALA A 123 -3.97 14.70 -32.70
N GLY A 124 -4.18 13.47 -33.20
CA GLY A 124 -3.24 12.79 -34.11
C GLY A 124 -2.01 12.19 -33.41
N ILE A 125 -1.98 12.14 -32.08
CA ILE A 125 -0.90 11.52 -31.31
C ILE A 125 -1.07 10.01 -31.30
N GLU A 126 -0.03 9.27 -31.63
CA GLU A 126 -0.04 7.81 -31.57
C GLU A 126 -0.16 7.33 -30.12
N VAL A 127 -1.08 6.41 -29.83
CA VAL A 127 -1.28 5.85 -28.49
C VAL A 127 -1.12 4.33 -28.51
N THR A 128 -0.14 3.84 -27.72
CA THR A 128 0.07 2.42 -27.43
C THR A 128 -0.26 2.15 -25.98
N GLN A 129 -1.07 1.14 -25.69
CA GLN A 129 -1.54 0.79 -24.34
C GLN A 129 -1.03 -0.59 -23.93
N HIS A 130 -1.16 -0.90 -22.62
CA HIS A 130 -0.93 -2.22 -22.00
C HIS A 130 0.52 -2.71 -22.09
N VAL A 131 1.49 -1.78 -22.06
CA VAL A 131 2.93 -2.13 -22.03
C VAL A 131 3.39 -2.37 -20.59
N LEU A 132 3.70 -3.61 -20.23
CA LEU A 132 3.98 -4.05 -18.87
C LEU A 132 2.78 -3.78 -17.92
N GLU A 133 1.58 -4.05 -18.41
CA GLU A 133 0.33 -3.79 -17.67
C GLU A 133 0.27 -4.51 -16.35
N LYS A 134 0.61 -5.80 -16.32
CA LYS A 134 0.59 -6.62 -15.09
C LYS A 134 1.46 -6.01 -14.00
N GLU A 135 2.64 -5.53 -14.36
CA GLU A 135 3.58 -4.88 -13.45
C GLU A 135 3.02 -3.54 -12.92
N ALA A 136 2.40 -2.74 -13.79
CA ALA A 136 1.80 -1.47 -13.42
C ALA A 136 0.59 -1.63 -12.49
N LEU A 137 -0.32 -2.54 -12.83
CA LEU A 137 -1.49 -2.88 -12.00
C LEU A 137 -1.06 -3.43 -10.65
N PHE A 138 -0.09 -4.35 -10.62
CA PHE A 138 0.43 -4.88 -9.38
C PHE A 138 1.09 -3.81 -8.51
N GLN A 139 1.84 -2.89 -9.11
CA GLN A 139 2.44 -1.77 -8.38
C GLN A 139 1.40 -0.86 -7.73
N ASN A 140 0.32 -0.57 -8.43
CA ASN A 140 -0.79 0.27 -7.98
C ASN A 140 -2.00 -0.50 -7.43
N ARG A 141 -1.88 -1.82 -7.12
CA ARG A 141 -3.00 -2.67 -6.72
C ARG A 141 -3.89 -2.11 -5.62
N ALA A 142 -3.28 -1.41 -4.65
CA ALA A 142 -4.04 -0.76 -3.58
C ALA A 142 -4.91 0.41 -4.09
N PHE A 143 -4.39 1.21 -5.02
CA PHE A 143 -5.16 2.24 -5.70
C PHE A 143 -6.26 1.61 -6.55
N MET A 144 -5.93 0.62 -7.38
CA MET A 144 -6.88 -0.06 -8.27
C MET A 144 -8.07 -0.62 -7.50
N LYS A 145 -7.83 -1.36 -6.41
CA LYS A 145 -8.91 -1.90 -5.56
C LYS A 145 -9.76 -0.79 -4.94
N SER A 146 -9.12 0.23 -4.38
CA SER A 146 -9.81 1.26 -3.61
C SER A 146 -10.53 2.32 -4.44
N ILE A 147 -10.25 2.44 -5.74
CA ILE A 147 -10.98 3.33 -6.64
C ILE A 147 -12.23 2.65 -7.20
N THR A 148 -12.28 1.33 -7.20
CA THR A 148 -13.40 0.52 -7.69
C THR A 148 -14.31 0.00 -6.57
N GLY A 149 -13.90 0.12 -5.31
CA GLY A 149 -14.68 -0.36 -4.17
C GLY A 149 -14.42 0.43 -2.88
N PRO A 150 -15.28 0.27 -1.86
CA PRO A 150 -15.20 1.04 -0.62
C PRO A 150 -14.10 0.54 0.34
N ILE A 151 -13.60 -0.68 0.13
CA ILE A 151 -12.65 -1.34 1.05
C ILE A 151 -11.22 -1.18 0.54
N PRO A 152 -10.28 -0.70 1.40
CA PRO A 152 -8.88 -0.59 1.04
C PRO A 152 -8.22 -1.95 0.79
N TYR A 153 -7.04 -1.95 0.18
CA TYR A 153 -6.19 -3.12 0.02
C TYR A 153 -5.52 -3.46 1.35
N VAL A 154 -5.68 -4.71 1.81
CA VAL A 154 -5.21 -5.15 3.13
C VAL A 154 -4.06 -6.12 2.99
N SER A 155 -2.91 -5.76 3.56
CA SER A 155 -1.74 -6.63 3.72
C SER A 155 -1.64 -7.09 5.16
N VAL A 156 -1.54 -8.39 5.38
CA VAL A 156 -1.29 -8.97 6.72
C VAL A 156 0.17 -9.38 6.84
N LYS A 157 0.85 -8.96 7.92
CA LYS A 157 2.24 -9.32 8.18
C LYS A 157 2.35 -10.20 9.42
N VAL A 158 3.03 -11.31 9.28
CA VAL A 158 3.34 -12.25 10.38
C VAL A 158 4.84 -12.49 10.45
N GLY A 159 5.40 -12.44 11.66
CA GLY A 159 6.74 -12.95 11.94
C GLY A 159 6.62 -14.21 12.80
N MET A 160 7.18 -15.33 12.34
CA MET A 160 7.03 -16.61 13.03
C MET A 160 8.31 -17.45 13.01
N SER A 161 8.35 -18.43 13.89
CA SER A 161 9.35 -19.51 13.91
C SER A 161 9.08 -20.53 12.82
N LEU A 162 10.03 -21.47 12.61
CA LEU A 162 9.90 -22.57 11.64
C LEU A 162 8.69 -23.46 11.93
N ASP A 163 8.34 -23.63 13.20
CA ASP A 163 7.18 -24.40 13.68
C ASP A 163 5.92 -23.53 13.87
N GLY A 164 5.86 -22.35 13.20
CA GLY A 164 4.64 -21.53 13.12
C GLY A 164 4.25 -20.80 14.42
N LYS A 165 5.20 -20.44 15.27
CA LYS A 165 4.95 -19.75 16.54
C LYS A 165 5.38 -18.28 16.50
N THR A 166 4.63 -17.42 17.19
CA THR A 166 4.89 -15.98 17.27
C THR A 166 5.43 -15.52 18.64
N ALA A 167 5.40 -16.38 19.64
CA ALA A 167 5.97 -16.15 20.96
C ALA A 167 6.18 -17.50 21.68
N LEU A 168 6.99 -17.50 22.73
CA LEU A 168 7.04 -18.57 23.71
C LEU A 168 5.74 -18.62 24.54
N LYS A 169 5.58 -19.63 25.38
CA LYS A 169 4.42 -19.79 26.29
C LYS A 169 4.23 -18.58 27.22
N ASP A 170 5.33 -18.02 27.73
CA ASP A 170 5.35 -16.84 28.60
C ASP A 170 5.07 -15.52 27.87
N GLY A 171 4.96 -15.56 26.52
CA GLY A 171 4.76 -14.38 25.68
C GLY A 171 6.04 -13.74 25.17
N SER A 172 7.22 -14.23 25.52
CA SER A 172 8.50 -13.73 25.02
C SER A 172 8.57 -13.91 23.49
N SER A 173 8.75 -12.80 22.75
CA SER A 173 8.74 -12.76 21.28
C SER A 173 9.95 -12.05 20.65
N LYS A 174 10.71 -11.31 21.45
CA LYS A 174 11.86 -10.49 20.97
C LYS A 174 13.19 -11.27 21.06
N TRP A 175 13.86 -11.63 19.94
CA TRP A 175 13.46 -11.40 18.56
C TRP A 175 13.36 -12.76 17.86
N ILE A 176 12.19 -13.08 17.31
CA ILE A 176 12.01 -14.31 16.53
C ILE A 176 12.70 -14.14 15.18
N THR A 177 12.40 -13.07 14.44
CA THR A 177 13.00 -12.77 13.13
C THR A 177 14.20 -11.84 13.23
N GLY A 178 15.14 -11.96 12.28
CA GLY A 178 16.38 -11.20 12.21
C GLY A 178 16.20 -9.72 11.83
N SER A 179 17.28 -8.96 11.93
CA SER A 179 17.31 -7.52 11.66
C SER A 179 16.94 -7.16 10.22
N GLU A 180 17.36 -7.96 9.22
CA GLU A 180 17.04 -7.71 7.82
C GLU A 180 15.56 -7.89 7.53
N SER A 181 14.89 -8.86 8.17
CA SER A 181 13.45 -9.02 8.13
C SER A 181 12.73 -7.82 8.71
N ARG A 182 13.18 -7.31 9.87
CA ARG A 182 12.62 -6.11 10.50
C ARG A 182 12.82 -4.85 9.64
N GLN A 183 13.95 -4.70 8.95
CA GLN A 183 14.15 -3.62 7.96
C GLN A 183 13.16 -3.74 6.80
N LYS A 184 12.86 -4.96 6.33
CA LYS A 184 11.83 -5.14 5.29
C LYS A 184 10.43 -4.80 5.81
N VAL A 185 10.13 -5.08 7.08
CA VAL A 185 8.87 -4.64 7.72
C VAL A 185 8.78 -3.11 7.73
N GLN A 186 9.87 -2.38 8.03
CA GLN A 186 9.89 -0.91 7.93
C GLN A 186 9.56 -0.42 6.50
N ASP A 187 10.08 -1.09 5.46
CA ASP A 187 9.73 -0.78 4.05
C ASP A 187 8.24 -1.01 3.76
N ILE A 188 7.62 -2.06 4.30
CA ILE A 188 6.18 -2.31 4.14
C ILE A 188 5.36 -1.24 4.88
N ARG A 189 5.72 -0.90 6.12
CA ARG A 189 5.08 0.18 6.89
C ARG A 189 5.15 1.52 6.15
N ALA A 190 6.32 1.87 5.61
CA ALA A 190 6.52 3.13 4.88
C ALA A 190 5.65 3.27 3.62
N LYS A 191 5.24 2.16 3.03
CA LYS A 191 4.33 2.09 1.88
C LYS A 191 2.86 1.97 2.26
N SER A 192 2.57 1.81 3.55
CA SER A 192 1.20 1.68 4.05
C SER A 192 0.65 3.04 4.46
N ASP A 193 -0.65 3.24 4.26
CA ASP A 193 -1.33 4.47 4.64
C ASP A 193 -1.77 4.39 6.09
N CYS A 194 -2.06 3.16 6.55
CA CYS A 194 -2.43 2.89 7.92
C CYS A 194 -1.86 1.53 8.38
N ILE A 195 -1.62 1.41 9.68
CA ILE A 195 -1.22 0.16 10.35
C ILE A 195 -2.29 -0.17 11.39
N ILE A 196 -2.92 -1.34 11.26
CA ILE A 196 -3.89 -1.85 12.24
C ILE A 196 -3.20 -2.80 13.20
N THR A 197 -3.44 -2.59 14.50
CA THR A 197 -2.99 -3.51 15.56
C THR A 197 -4.09 -3.71 16.60
N GLY A 198 -3.95 -4.72 17.45
CA GLY A 198 -4.89 -5.00 18.54
C GLY A 198 -4.34 -4.60 19.90
N VAL A 199 -5.25 -4.38 20.84
CA VAL A 199 -4.97 -4.04 22.25
C VAL A 199 -3.93 -4.95 22.89
N ASN A 200 -4.02 -6.27 22.67
CA ASN A 200 -3.08 -7.24 23.26
C ASN A 200 -1.65 -7.06 22.78
N THR A 201 -1.45 -6.65 21.53
CA THR A 201 -0.12 -6.34 20.97
C THR A 201 0.44 -5.07 21.63
N VAL A 202 -0.41 -4.06 21.86
CA VAL A 202 0.02 -2.82 22.54
C VAL A 202 0.44 -3.10 23.98
N ILE A 203 -0.35 -3.91 24.70
CA ILE A 203 -0.07 -4.27 26.10
C ILE A 203 1.22 -5.11 26.23
N ALA A 204 1.38 -6.12 25.35
CA ALA A 204 2.48 -7.07 25.46
C ALA A 204 3.84 -6.49 25.00
N ASP A 205 3.84 -5.72 23.91
CA ASP A 205 5.08 -5.32 23.23
C ASP A 205 5.45 -3.86 23.43
N ASP A 206 4.52 -3.01 23.88
CA ASP A 206 4.62 -1.55 23.95
C ASP A 206 5.27 -0.98 22.67
N PRO A 207 4.70 -1.24 21.47
CA PRO A 207 5.33 -0.90 20.22
C PRO A 207 5.17 0.59 19.90
N LEU A 208 6.08 1.13 19.09
CA LEU A 208 5.93 2.47 18.51
C LEU A 208 5.04 2.45 17.25
N MET A 209 5.09 1.39 16.47
CA MET A 209 4.41 1.20 15.16
C MET A 209 4.71 2.31 14.13
N SER A 210 5.71 3.15 14.37
CA SER A 210 6.14 4.20 13.46
C SER A 210 7.17 3.66 12.45
N VAL A 211 7.30 4.36 11.34
CA VAL A 211 8.37 4.11 10.36
C VAL A 211 9.66 4.77 10.87
N ARG A 212 10.69 3.98 11.06
CA ARG A 212 12.04 4.44 11.39
C ARG A 212 12.84 4.52 10.09
N TYR A 213 12.88 5.70 9.48
CA TYR A 213 13.50 5.89 8.17
C TYR A 213 15.02 5.65 8.17
N ASP A 214 15.70 5.86 9.30
CA ASP A 214 17.12 5.57 9.53
C ASP A 214 17.43 4.08 9.52
N GLU A 215 16.45 3.23 9.85
CA GLU A 215 16.58 1.77 9.76
C GLU A 215 16.27 1.22 8.34
N LEU A 216 15.69 2.04 7.46
CA LEU A 216 15.47 1.64 6.07
C LEU A 216 16.80 1.58 5.32
N LYS A 217 16.98 0.53 4.50
CA LYS A 217 18.10 0.51 3.57
C LYS A 217 18.00 1.71 2.63
N GLU A 218 19.07 2.50 2.54
CA GLU A 218 19.14 3.71 1.72
C GLU A 218 18.61 3.53 0.30
N LYS A 219 18.82 2.35 -0.31
CA LYS A 219 18.29 2.00 -1.63
C LYS A 219 16.78 2.13 -1.78
N TYR A 220 16.01 2.08 -0.68
CA TYR A 220 14.56 2.18 -0.72
C TYR A 220 14.07 3.63 -0.82
N TYR A 221 14.79 4.58 -0.24
CA TYR A 221 14.35 5.97 -0.14
C TYR A 221 15.34 7.02 -0.64
N LYS A 222 16.52 6.62 -1.12
CA LYS A 222 17.57 7.54 -1.61
C LYS A 222 17.10 8.53 -2.68
N LYS A 223 16.05 8.15 -3.44
CA LYS A 223 15.46 8.99 -4.51
C LYS A 223 14.21 9.72 -4.09
N ILE A 224 13.82 9.61 -2.81
CA ILE A 224 12.61 10.22 -2.28
C ILE A 224 13.00 11.47 -1.53
N ASP A 225 12.32 12.56 -1.83
CA ASP A 225 12.49 13.79 -1.08
C ASP A 225 12.01 13.57 0.36
N LYS A 226 12.89 13.82 1.33
CA LYS A 226 12.63 13.54 2.75
C LYS A 226 11.45 14.32 3.30
N GLU A 227 11.17 15.50 2.76
CA GLU A 227 10.04 16.33 3.17
C GLU A 227 8.67 15.71 2.85
N TYR A 228 8.63 14.75 1.90
CA TYR A 228 7.41 14.05 1.51
C TYR A 228 7.20 12.74 2.27
N LEU A 229 8.20 12.29 3.02
CA LEU A 229 8.07 11.08 3.83
C LEU A 229 7.03 11.28 4.92
N ARG A 230 6.21 10.25 5.14
CA ARG A 230 5.07 10.31 6.06
C ARG A 230 5.05 9.15 7.04
N GLN A 231 4.37 9.33 8.13
CA GLN A 231 4.00 8.25 9.05
C GLN A 231 2.61 7.71 8.69
N PRO A 232 2.41 6.38 8.72
CA PRO A 232 1.06 5.80 8.58
C PRO A 232 0.18 6.15 9.78
N LEU A 233 -1.14 6.25 9.54
CA LEU A 233 -2.13 6.31 10.61
C LEU A 233 -2.05 4.99 11.42
N LYS A 234 -1.93 5.08 12.74
CA LYS A 234 -1.99 3.91 13.61
C LYS A 234 -3.44 3.68 14.04
N VAL A 235 -3.98 2.50 13.77
CA VAL A 235 -5.35 2.12 14.14
C VAL A 235 -5.26 1.01 15.18
N ILE A 236 -5.81 1.26 16.37
CA ILE A 236 -5.74 0.32 17.48
C ILE A 236 -7.15 -0.16 17.79
N LEU A 237 -7.36 -1.49 17.70
CA LEU A 237 -8.64 -2.10 18.05
C LEU A 237 -8.63 -2.45 19.55
N ASP A 238 -9.37 -1.67 20.32
CA ASP A 238 -9.53 -1.79 21.79
C ASP A 238 -11.03 -1.85 22.12
N THR A 239 -11.64 -2.99 21.80
CA THR A 239 -13.09 -3.21 21.90
C THR A 239 -13.68 -2.73 23.23
N ASN A 240 -12.99 -2.99 24.33
CA ASN A 240 -13.48 -2.75 25.71
C ASN A 240 -12.94 -1.46 26.34
N SER A 241 -12.32 -0.56 25.56
CA SER A 241 -11.77 0.70 26.08
C SER A 241 -10.77 0.52 27.22
N SER A 242 -9.93 -0.49 27.13
CA SER A 242 -9.03 -0.93 28.22
C SER A 242 -7.68 -0.20 28.25
N LEU A 243 -7.29 0.48 27.14
CA LEU A 243 -5.98 1.10 27.03
C LEU A 243 -5.90 2.47 27.72
N ASN A 244 -4.90 2.61 28.57
CA ASN A 244 -4.50 3.93 29.06
C ASN A 244 -3.57 4.62 28.06
N ILE A 245 -4.03 5.71 27.46
CA ILE A 245 -3.31 6.45 26.40
C ILE A 245 -2.02 7.13 26.88
N THR A 246 -1.85 7.34 28.18
CA THR A 246 -0.63 7.97 28.74
C THR A 246 0.49 6.96 28.98
N LYS A 247 0.15 5.65 29.02
CA LYS A 247 1.07 4.59 29.40
C LYS A 247 1.97 4.09 28.26
N TYR A 248 1.42 3.95 27.06
CA TYR A 248 2.08 3.23 25.97
C TYR A 248 2.72 4.16 24.94
N ARG A 249 3.86 3.72 24.38
CA ARG A 249 4.66 4.51 23.42
C ARG A 249 3.93 4.78 22.12
N ILE A 250 3.01 3.91 21.70
CA ILE A 250 2.25 4.06 20.45
C ILE A 250 1.48 5.38 20.38
N PHE A 251 1.11 5.95 21.53
CA PHE A 251 0.36 7.21 21.62
C PHE A 251 1.22 8.48 21.66
N LYS A 252 2.56 8.34 21.75
CA LYS A 252 3.46 9.48 21.96
C LYS A 252 3.84 10.24 20.70
N GLU A 253 3.60 9.67 19.52
CA GLU A 253 3.96 10.28 18.25
C GLU A 253 3.06 9.84 17.10
N GLY A 254 2.96 10.66 16.05
CA GLY A 254 2.12 10.41 14.88
C GLY A 254 0.62 10.46 15.21
N LYS A 255 -0.22 10.05 14.27
CA LYS A 255 -1.69 10.03 14.44
C LYS A 255 -2.16 8.63 14.81
N VAL A 256 -3.06 8.56 15.76
CA VAL A 256 -3.65 7.32 16.27
C VAL A 256 -5.18 7.42 16.22
N LEU A 257 -5.81 6.44 15.60
CA LEU A 257 -7.24 6.19 15.68
C LEU A 257 -7.46 5.03 16.67
N LEU A 258 -8.01 5.34 17.82
CA LEU A 258 -8.34 4.35 18.85
C LEU A 258 -9.80 3.95 18.69
N VAL A 259 -10.03 2.70 18.29
CA VAL A 259 -11.34 2.17 17.92
C VAL A 259 -11.90 1.36 19.08
N HIS A 260 -13.07 1.74 19.54
CA HIS A 260 -13.83 1.05 20.58
C HIS A 260 -15.08 0.39 19.99
N GLY A 261 -15.51 -0.70 20.61
CA GLY A 261 -16.78 -1.34 20.28
C GLY A 261 -17.94 -0.65 21.00
N THR A 262 -19.10 -0.59 20.34
CA THR A 262 -20.34 -0.13 20.98
C THR A 262 -21.56 -0.84 20.43
N THR A 263 -22.57 -1.03 21.28
CA THR A 263 -23.95 -1.40 20.91
C THR A 263 -24.91 -0.22 21.03
N ASP A 264 -24.42 0.91 21.55
CA ASP A 264 -25.19 2.15 21.71
C ASP A 264 -25.25 2.90 20.38
N SER A 265 -26.43 3.08 19.84
CA SER A 265 -26.65 3.78 18.57
C SER A 265 -26.30 5.27 18.62
N GLU A 266 -26.34 5.91 19.81
CA GLU A 266 -25.97 7.32 19.96
C GLU A 266 -24.44 7.53 19.89
N LEU A 267 -23.68 6.52 20.29
CA LEU A 267 -22.21 6.55 20.21
C LEU A 267 -21.68 6.10 18.87
N LEU A 268 -22.46 5.33 18.09
CA LEU A 268 -22.00 4.73 16.84
C LEU A 268 -21.50 5.79 15.84
N GLY A 269 -20.26 5.63 15.37
CA GLY A 269 -19.62 6.52 14.42
C GLY A 269 -19.16 7.85 15.03
N THR A 270 -19.38 8.09 16.33
CA THR A 270 -18.95 9.34 16.97
C THR A 270 -17.43 9.36 17.12
N GLU A 271 -16.85 10.48 16.73
CA GLU A 271 -15.42 10.75 16.88
C GLU A 271 -15.18 11.74 18.02
N LYS A 272 -14.14 11.47 18.81
CA LYS A 272 -13.68 12.39 19.87
C LYS A 272 -12.18 12.58 19.78
N VAL A 273 -11.74 13.80 19.48
CA VAL A 273 -10.34 14.18 19.60
C VAL A 273 -9.97 14.22 21.08
N VAL A 274 -9.03 13.38 21.48
CA VAL A 274 -8.56 13.27 22.86
C VAL A 274 -7.38 14.22 23.09
N ASN A 275 -6.44 14.25 22.14
CA ASN A 275 -5.30 15.15 22.12
C ASN A 275 -4.79 15.29 20.67
N GLU A 276 -3.65 15.97 20.49
CA GLU A 276 -3.05 16.19 19.17
C GLU A 276 -2.69 14.91 18.39
N HIS A 277 -2.51 13.79 19.07
CA HIS A 277 -2.15 12.49 18.48
C HIS A 277 -3.33 11.54 18.36
N VAL A 278 -4.27 11.56 19.29
CA VAL A 278 -5.27 10.50 19.49
C VAL A 278 -6.68 11.00 19.19
N THR A 279 -7.34 10.34 18.25
CA THR A 279 -8.79 10.41 18.05
C THR A 279 -9.40 9.07 18.44
N ARG A 280 -10.49 9.09 19.20
CA ARG A 280 -11.32 7.91 19.51
C ARG A 280 -12.51 7.86 18.57
N ILE A 281 -12.93 6.63 18.23
CA ILE A 281 -14.15 6.37 17.47
C ILE A 281 -14.83 5.13 18.02
N PHE A 282 -16.16 5.11 17.97
CA PHE A 282 -16.97 3.97 18.38
C PHE A 282 -17.57 3.29 17.15
N MET A 283 -17.38 1.97 17.05
CA MET A 283 -17.80 1.15 15.92
C MET A 283 -18.69 -0.01 16.35
N PRO A 284 -19.55 -0.53 15.44
CA PRO A 284 -20.44 -1.63 15.75
C PRO A 284 -19.64 -2.90 16.05
N LEU A 285 -20.28 -3.79 16.80
CA LEU A 285 -19.77 -5.11 17.11
C LEU A 285 -20.38 -6.17 16.20
N ARG A 286 -19.58 -7.16 15.86
CA ARG A 286 -19.97 -8.43 15.24
C ARG A 286 -19.36 -9.55 16.07
N HIS A 287 -20.18 -10.43 16.68
CA HIS A 287 -19.72 -11.48 17.61
C HIS A 287 -18.82 -10.92 18.73
N ASP A 288 -19.28 -9.87 19.40
CA ASP A 288 -18.59 -9.18 20.51
C ASP A 288 -17.21 -8.57 20.16
N LEU A 289 -16.86 -8.50 18.88
CA LEU A 289 -15.64 -7.86 18.38
C LEU A 289 -16.00 -6.72 17.43
N ILE A 290 -15.09 -5.75 17.27
CA ILE A 290 -15.26 -4.66 16.30
C ILE A 290 -15.51 -5.24 14.90
N ASP A 291 -16.57 -4.77 14.23
CA ASP A 291 -16.89 -5.16 12.87
C ASP A 291 -15.80 -4.66 11.90
N LEU A 292 -15.00 -5.60 11.37
CA LEU A 292 -13.88 -5.30 10.46
C LEU A 292 -14.35 -4.73 9.13
N GLU A 293 -15.52 -5.11 8.63
CA GLU A 293 -16.07 -4.58 7.39
C GLU A 293 -16.44 -3.10 7.55
N TYR A 294 -17.10 -2.77 8.65
CA TYR A 294 -17.43 -1.38 8.98
C TYR A 294 -16.16 -0.53 9.13
N LEU A 295 -15.18 -1.02 9.88
CA LEU A 295 -13.87 -0.37 10.03
C LEU A 295 -13.20 -0.10 8.68
N LEU A 296 -13.15 -1.11 7.79
CA LEU A 296 -12.47 -0.96 6.51
C LEU A 296 -13.21 0.01 5.58
N LYS A 297 -14.56 0.03 5.59
CA LYS A 297 -15.35 1.02 4.86
C LYS A 297 -15.06 2.44 5.36
N TYR A 298 -15.07 2.64 6.66
CA TYR A 298 -14.73 3.93 7.29
C TYR A 298 -13.30 4.38 6.90
N LEU A 299 -12.31 3.49 6.92
CA LEU A 299 -10.96 3.80 6.46
C LEU A 299 -10.92 4.16 4.97
N GLY A 300 -11.74 3.51 4.15
CA GLY A 300 -11.90 3.84 2.72
C GLY A 300 -12.45 5.26 2.51
N GLU A 301 -13.42 5.70 3.31
CA GLU A 301 -13.97 7.07 3.32
C GLU A 301 -12.90 8.11 3.68
N LEU A 302 -11.99 7.78 4.63
CA LEU A 302 -10.80 8.56 4.94
C LEU A 302 -9.74 8.53 3.81
N LYS A 303 -10.06 7.88 2.67
CA LYS A 303 -9.19 7.70 1.50
C LYS A 303 -7.97 6.82 1.78
N ILE A 304 -7.91 6.07 2.86
CA ILE A 304 -6.90 5.04 3.08
C ILE A 304 -6.98 4.04 1.92
N ARG A 305 -5.85 3.79 1.25
CA ARG A 305 -5.76 2.88 0.09
C ARG A 305 -5.08 1.57 0.47
N ARG A 306 -4.07 1.65 1.31
CA ARG A 306 -3.28 0.49 1.73
C ARG A 306 -3.22 0.39 3.24
N VAL A 307 -3.78 -0.71 3.75
CA VAL A 307 -3.76 -1.10 5.15
C VAL A 307 -2.69 -2.17 5.35
N MET A 308 -1.91 -2.07 6.42
CA MET A 308 -1.06 -3.13 6.93
C MET A 308 -1.62 -3.59 8.28
N VAL A 309 -1.91 -4.87 8.41
CA VAL A 309 -2.24 -5.48 9.69
C VAL A 309 -0.95 -6.03 10.30
N GLU A 310 -0.58 -5.51 11.46
CA GLU A 310 0.59 -5.97 12.24
C GLU A 310 0.16 -6.23 13.68
N ALA A 311 -0.28 -7.45 13.95
CA ALA A 311 -0.97 -7.83 15.17
C ALA A 311 -0.64 -9.25 15.62
N GLY A 312 -1.15 -9.63 16.77
CA GLY A 312 -1.12 -11.03 17.25
C GLY A 312 -2.08 -11.94 16.48
N SER A 313 -2.01 -13.23 16.78
CA SER A 313 -2.73 -14.29 16.06
C SER A 313 -4.24 -14.09 15.96
N ILE A 314 -4.89 -13.57 17.00
CA ILE A 314 -6.35 -13.37 17.02
C ILE A 314 -6.79 -12.42 15.89
N LEU A 315 -6.22 -11.22 15.85
CA LEU A 315 -6.61 -10.22 14.85
C LEU A 315 -6.11 -10.60 13.46
N THR A 316 -4.91 -11.17 13.34
CA THR A 316 -4.39 -11.74 12.08
C THR A 316 -5.36 -12.78 11.50
N THR A 317 -5.80 -13.71 12.33
CA THR A 317 -6.77 -14.76 11.94
C THR A 317 -8.12 -14.15 11.56
N ALA A 318 -8.61 -13.14 12.29
CA ALA A 318 -9.87 -12.48 11.97
C ALA A 318 -9.85 -11.85 10.56
N PHE A 319 -8.75 -11.21 10.16
CA PHE A 319 -8.60 -10.67 8.79
C PHE A 319 -8.52 -11.76 7.71
N ILE A 320 -7.92 -12.91 8.02
CA ILE A 320 -7.87 -14.03 7.12
C ILE A 320 -9.27 -14.65 6.98
N ASN A 321 -9.92 -15.04 8.08
CA ASN A 321 -11.25 -15.69 8.06
C ASN A 321 -12.34 -14.84 7.42
N SER A 322 -12.27 -13.51 7.57
CA SER A 322 -13.24 -12.60 6.95
C SER A 322 -13.03 -12.38 5.44
N GLY A 323 -11.98 -12.95 4.85
CA GLY A 323 -11.65 -12.76 3.43
C GLY A 323 -11.09 -11.37 3.10
N PHE A 324 -10.77 -10.54 4.09
CA PHE A 324 -10.23 -9.21 3.86
C PHE A 324 -8.71 -9.17 3.66
N CYS A 325 -8.00 -10.30 3.79
CA CYS A 325 -6.57 -10.38 3.54
C CYS A 325 -6.29 -10.51 2.04
N ASP A 326 -5.87 -9.43 1.38
CA ASP A 326 -5.48 -9.44 -0.04
C ASP A 326 -4.04 -9.95 -0.23
N GLU A 327 -3.17 -9.75 0.77
CA GLU A 327 -1.74 -9.99 0.67
C GLU A 327 -1.19 -10.44 2.02
N LEU A 328 -0.40 -11.51 2.02
CA LEU A 328 0.15 -12.10 3.25
C LEU A 328 1.68 -12.13 3.17
N TYR A 329 2.32 -11.45 4.11
CA TYR A 329 3.77 -11.44 4.30
C TYR A 329 4.14 -12.30 5.50
N LEU A 330 4.66 -13.52 5.28
CA LEU A 330 5.15 -14.41 6.32
C LEU A 330 6.68 -14.33 6.39
N PHE A 331 7.19 -13.77 7.46
CA PHE A 331 8.62 -13.80 7.78
C PHE A 331 8.88 -14.99 8.69
N MET A 332 9.50 -16.03 8.16
CA MET A 332 9.79 -17.27 8.86
C MET A 332 11.27 -17.36 9.21
N SER A 333 11.58 -17.49 10.50
CA SER A 333 12.93 -17.73 10.99
C SER A 333 13.22 -19.21 11.13
N GLY A 334 14.49 -19.59 11.18
CA GLY A 334 14.91 -20.98 11.45
C GLY A 334 14.77 -21.42 12.90
N LYS A 335 14.18 -20.63 13.80
CA LYS A 335 13.96 -21.00 15.20
C LYS A 335 12.81 -21.98 15.34
N VAL A 336 12.88 -22.86 16.33
CA VAL A 336 11.80 -23.77 16.75
C VAL A 336 11.44 -23.44 18.19
N LEU A 337 10.18 -23.07 18.45
CA LEU A 337 9.73 -22.63 19.79
C LEU A 337 8.99 -23.69 20.57
N GLY A 338 8.61 -24.79 19.93
CA GLY A 338 7.96 -25.94 20.56
C GLY A 338 6.44 -25.81 20.71
N LYS A 339 5.82 -26.89 21.16
CA LYS A 339 4.35 -27.08 21.17
C LYS A 339 3.59 -26.02 21.98
N ASP A 340 4.17 -25.55 23.09
CA ASP A 340 3.54 -24.60 24.00
C ASP A 340 3.68 -23.13 23.52
N GLY A 341 4.43 -22.88 22.44
CA GLY A 341 4.53 -21.55 21.85
C GLY A 341 3.18 -21.07 21.29
N ARG A 342 2.97 -19.75 21.26
CA ARG A 342 1.74 -19.13 20.74
C ARG A 342 1.70 -19.29 19.23
N ASN A 343 0.60 -19.85 18.72
CA ASN A 343 0.42 -20.07 17.28
C ASN A 343 0.40 -18.75 16.50
N ALA A 344 0.91 -18.77 15.26
CA ALA A 344 0.80 -17.65 14.35
C ALA A 344 -0.65 -17.39 13.89
N PHE A 345 -1.44 -18.44 13.83
CA PHE A 345 -2.84 -18.42 13.42
C PHE A 345 -3.68 -19.25 14.40
N ASN A 346 -4.89 -18.77 14.68
CA ASN A 346 -5.92 -19.45 15.47
C ASN A 346 -7.14 -19.73 14.58
N LEU A 347 -6.89 -20.33 13.42
CA LEU A 347 -7.94 -20.69 12.46
C LEU A 347 -8.82 -21.79 13.03
N ASP A 348 -10.12 -21.71 12.75
CA ASP A 348 -11.05 -22.80 13.03
C ASP A 348 -10.70 -24.03 12.17
N ASN A 349 -11.09 -25.21 12.64
CA ASN A 349 -10.82 -26.44 11.91
C ASN A 349 -11.54 -26.44 10.55
N ALA A 350 -10.78 -26.60 9.48
CA ALA A 350 -11.36 -26.82 8.18
C ALA A 350 -12.09 -28.17 8.15
N LEU A 351 -13.31 -28.18 7.63
CA LEU A 351 -14.13 -29.41 7.53
C LEU A 351 -13.60 -30.36 6.44
N SER A 352 -12.88 -29.80 5.44
CA SER A 352 -12.26 -30.55 4.34
C SER A 352 -11.22 -29.65 3.64
N LEU A 353 -10.30 -30.25 2.89
CA LEU A 353 -9.22 -29.53 2.20
C LEU A 353 -9.74 -28.54 1.14
N ASP A 354 -10.83 -28.88 0.45
CA ASP A 354 -11.48 -28.04 -0.55
C ASP A 354 -12.17 -26.79 0.03
N LYS A 355 -12.39 -26.76 1.34
CA LYS A 355 -12.94 -25.60 2.08
C LYS A 355 -11.86 -24.76 2.75
N CYS A 356 -10.60 -25.14 2.62
CA CYS A 356 -9.50 -24.32 3.13
C CYS A 356 -9.38 -23.02 2.34
N GLN A 357 -9.08 -21.93 3.04
CA GLN A 357 -8.70 -20.69 2.37
C GLN A 357 -7.33 -20.86 1.72
N GLU A 358 -7.23 -20.56 0.44
CA GLU A 358 -6.01 -20.73 -0.34
C GLU A 358 -5.39 -19.37 -0.72
N PHE A 359 -4.07 -19.30 -0.64
CA PHE A 359 -3.27 -18.18 -1.07
C PHE A 359 -2.25 -18.63 -2.12
N THR A 360 -2.10 -17.85 -3.17
CA THR A 360 -1.11 -18.11 -4.23
C THR A 360 0.25 -17.53 -3.85
N LEU A 361 1.29 -18.36 -3.88
CA LEU A 361 2.66 -17.90 -3.64
C LEU A 361 3.12 -16.98 -4.77
N TYR A 362 3.31 -15.70 -4.45
CA TYR A 362 3.80 -14.70 -5.39
C TYR A 362 5.32 -14.65 -5.44
N LYS A 363 5.98 -14.71 -4.26
CA LYS A 363 7.42 -14.57 -4.19
C LYS A 363 8.01 -15.15 -2.92
N THR A 364 9.21 -15.72 -3.03
CA THR A 364 10.07 -16.04 -1.89
C THR A 364 11.33 -15.17 -1.91
N LYS A 365 11.82 -14.78 -0.72
CA LYS A 365 13.07 -14.04 -0.62
C LYS A 365 13.77 -14.24 0.71
N LYS A 366 15.09 -14.47 0.66
CA LYS A 366 15.94 -14.58 1.84
C LYS A 366 16.26 -13.19 2.42
N TYR A 367 16.16 -13.06 3.75
CA TYR A 367 16.54 -11.89 4.55
C TYR A 367 17.40 -12.35 5.73
N GLY A 368 18.73 -12.29 5.58
CA GLY A 368 19.67 -12.88 6.54
C GLY A 368 19.45 -14.39 6.63
N SER A 369 19.12 -14.89 7.82
CA SER A 369 18.76 -16.29 8.08
C SER A 369 17.29 -16.60 7.88
N ASP A 370 16.44 -15.58 7.68
CA ASP A 370 15.00 -15.76 7.54
C ASP A 370 14.56 -15.86 6.08
N VAL A 371 13.36 -16.38 5.87
CA VAL A 371 12.68 -16.41 4.57
C VAL A 371 11.41 -15.62 4.64
N LEU A 372 11.21 -14.71 3.69
CA LEU A 372 9.91 -14.12 3.41
C LEU A 372 9.17 -14.99 2.40
N LEU A 373 8.02 -15.49 2.78
CA LEU A 373 7.01 -16.03 1.90
C LEU A 373 5.94 -14.96 1.69
N HIS A 374 5.79 -14.54 0.44
CA HIS A 374 4.84 -13.50 0.06
C HIS A 374 3.74 -14.13 -0.77
N TYR A 375 2.52 -14.11 -0.25
CA TYR A 375 1.34 -14.69 -0.86
C TYR A 375 0.33 -13.60 -1.23
N LEU A 376 -0.48 -13.90 -2.23
CA LEU A 376 -1.66 -13.13 -2.62
C LEU A 376 -2.90 -13.98 -2.38
N SER A 377 -4.03 -13.35 -2.03
CA SER A 377 -5.30 -14.07 -1.98
C SER A 377 -5.59 -14.68 -3.33
N GLY A 378 -5.98 -15.95 -3.34
CA GLY A 378 -6.35 -16.67 -4.54
C GLY A 378 -7.63 -16.08 -5.13
N GLY A 379 -7.58 -15.71 -6.39
CA GLY A 379 -8.77 -15.36 -7.15
C GLY A 379 -8.87 -13.86 -7.45
N ASN A 380 -8.63 -13.60 -8.58
CA ASN A 380 -9.12 -12.77 -9.69
C ASN A 380 -8.02 -12.12 -10.45
#